data_31dc9e125559f395711387872d714fb6
#
_entry.id   31dc9e125559f395711387872d714fb6
#
_cell.length_a   1.000
_cell.length_b   1.000
_cell.length_c   1.000
_cell.angle_alpha   90.00
_cell.angle_beta   90.00
_cell.angle_gamma   90.00
#
_symmetry.space_group_name_H-M   'P 1'
#
loop_
_entity.id
_entity.type
_entity.pdbx_description
1 polymer ?
#
loop_
_entity_poly.entity_id
_entity_poly.type
_entity_poly.pdbx_seq_one_letter_code
_entity_poly.pdbx_strand_id
1 'polypeptide(L)'
;MNKIVVLGGTFNPITKAHAHILKSAAKKVKATKMILVPTADSFITSWKNYSKESILAPDIRLECMDAFVKRNKNVTLSLLEYSGETSKTFDTLNALALENPDSEIYFVCGSGKLKELHTWYKFDELLYKYKFVIVERNNDNIMDLFNENRELSKYKNSFIFLKQNNRYESVSSTKLREAINKKEYKNIEDYTFKYVLSILKKNGLM
;
A
#
# COMPACT_ATOMS: atom_id res chain seq x y z
N MET A 1 12.34 -13.39 -16.50
CA MET A 1 12.56 -12.41 -15.44
C MET A 1 11.36 -12.44 -14.52
N ASN A 2 11.57 -12.66 -13.23
CA ASN A 2 10.49 -12.69 -12.25
C ASN A 2 9.93 -11.28 -12.07
N LYS A 3 8.66 -11.18 -11.68
CA LYS A 3 8.01 -9.89 -11.39
C LYS A 3 7.51 -9.84 -9.97
N ILE A 4 7.81 -8.75 -9.29
CA ILE A 4 7.43 -8.53 -7.90
C ILE A 4 6.58 -7.26 -7.84
N VAL A 5 5.43 -7.37 -7.18
CA VAL A 5 4.60 -6.21 -6.85
C VAL A 5 4.85 -5.82 -5.39
N VAL A 6 5.15 -4.54 -5.17
CA VAL A 6 5.39 -3.96 -3.85
C VAL A 6 4.27 -2.97 -3.54
N LEU A 7 3.59 -3.15 -2.43
CA LEU A 7 2.57 -2.22 -1.92
C LEU A 7 3.02 -1.64 -0.59
N GLY A 8 3.38 -0.35 -0.61
CA GLY A 8 3.63 0.43 0.60
C GLY A 8 2.35 0.98 1.21
N GLY A 9 2.29 1.05 2.53
CA GLY A 9 1.12 1.63 3.18
C GLY A 9 1.14 1.60 4.70
N THR A 10 0.23 2.37 5.30
CA THR A 10 0.08 2.41 6.75
C THR A 10 -0.52 1.10 7.30
N PHE A 11 -1.45 0.48 6.56
CA PHE A 11 -2.18 -0.74 6.97
C PHE A 11 -2.71 -0.67 8.42
N ASN A 12 -3.55 0.31 8.70
CA ASN A 12 -4.02 0.64 10.06
C ASN A 12 -5.55 0.44 10.23
N PRO A 13 -6.05 -0.82 10.25
CA PRO A 13 -5.39 -2.06 9.86
C PRO A 13 -5.45 -2.34 8.35
N ILE A 14 -4.93 -3.50 7.94
CA ILE A 14 -5.08 -4.01 6.58
C ILE A 14 -6.56 -4.25 6.25
N THR A 15 -6.97 -3.92 5.00
CA THR A 15 -8.35 -4.00 4.53
C THR A 15 -8.48 -4.87 3.29
N LYS A 16 -9.71 -5.22 2.93
CA LYS A 16 -10.02 -5.91 1.67
C LYS A 16 -9.64 -5.08 0.44
N ALA A 17 -9.70 -3.73 0.53
CA ALA A 17 -9.21 -2.86 -0.53
C ALA A 17 -7.71 -3.00 -0.78
N HIS A 18 -6.89 -3.03 0.28
CA HIS A 18 -5.45 -3.27 0.16
C HIS A 18 -5.15 -4.62 -0.52
N ALA A 19 -5.83 -5.67 -0.08
CA ALA A 19 -5.68 -7.01 -0.67
C ALA A 19 -6.11 -7.04 -2.15
N HIS A 20 -7.20 -6.36 -2.49
CA HIS A 20 -7.69 -6.27 -3.86
C HIS A 20 -6.68 -5.54 -4.75
N ILE A 21 -6.20 -4.38 -4.33
CA ILE A 21 -5.20 -3.59 -5.05
C ILE A 21 -3.94 -4.41 -5.31
N LEU A 22 -3.40 -5.04 -4.26
CA LEU A 22 -2.19 -5.87 -4.36
C LEU A 22 -2.37 -7.01 -5.38
N LYS A 23 -3.45 -7.78 -5.27
CA LYS A 23 -3.75 -8.90 -6.16
C LYS A 23 -4.06 -8.46 -7.60
N SER A 24 -4.78 -7.35 -7.77
CA SER A 24 -5.10 -6.80 -9.10
C SER A 24 -3.86 -6.29 -9.81
N ALA A 25 -2.97 -5.61 -9.09
CA ALA A 25 -1.68 -5.18 -9.62
C ALA A 25 -0.83 -6.39 -10.03
N ALA A 26 -0.72 -7.41 -9.16
CA ALA A 26 0.02 -8.63 -9.46
C ALA A 26 -0.53 -9.35 -10.70
N LYS A 27 -1.86 -9.47 -10.83
CA LYS A 27 -2.50 -10.04 -12.01
C LYS A 27 -2.20 -9.22 -13.27
N LYS A 28 -2.28 -7.88 -13.18
CA LYS A 28 -2.05 -6.96 -14.32
C LYS A 28 -0.65 -7.11 -14.90
N VAL A 29 0.37 -7.19 -14.04
CA VAL A 29 1.78 -7.31 -14.48
C VAL A 29 2.27 -8.76 -14.56
N LYS A 30 1.44 -9.74 -14.20
CA LYS A 30 1.77 -11.17 -14.10
C LYS A 30 2.91 -11.43 -13.10
N ALA A 31 2.85 -10.78 -11.95
CA ALA A 31 3.81 -10.97 -10.86
C ALA A 31 3.59 -12.31 -10.15
N THR A 32 4.70 -12.94 -9.76
CA THR A 32 4.71 -14.20 -9.01
C THR A 32 4.89 -14.01 -7.51
N LYS A 33 5.38 -12.84 -7.09
CA LYS A 33 5.61 -12.46 -5.69
C LYS A 33 4.98 -11.10 -5.40
N MET A 34 4.45 -10.95 -4.21
CA MET A 34 3.87 -9.70 -3.71
C MET A 34 4.51 -9.37 -2.36
N ILE A 35 4.86 -8.10 -2.14
CA ILE A 35 5.49 -7.64 -0.90
C ILE A 35 4.65 -6.51 -0.32
N LEU A 36 4.28 -6.63 0.95
CA LEU A 36 3.74 -5.52 1.74
C LEU A 36 4.88 -4.82 2.47
N VAL A 37 4.89 -3.50 2.41
CA VAL A 37 5.87 -2.66 3.13
C VAL A 37 5.11 -1.71 4.04
N PRO A 38 4.98 -2.03 5.35
CA PRO A 38 4.33 -1.14 6.29
C PRO A 38 5.20 0.08 6.61
N THR A 39 4.59 1.25 6.58
CA THR A 39 5.24 2.50 6.96
C THR A 39 5.52 2.55 8.46
N ALA A 40 6.65 3.11 8.87
CA ALA A 40 7.00 3.33 10.27
C ALA A 40 6.00 4.24 11.00
N ASP A 41 5.78 3.99 12.29
CA ASP A 41 4.84 4.80 13.09
C ASP A 41 5.32 6.24 13.25
N SER A 42 6.63 6.47 13.36
CA SER A 42 7.22 7.80 13.39
C SER A 42 6.87 8.63 12.16
N PHE A 43 6.84 7.99 10.98
CA PHE A 43 6.43 8.66 9.75
C PHE A 43 4.92 8.95 9.70
N ILE A 44 4.10 8.05 10.24
CA ILE A 44 2.64 8.22 10.27
C ILE A 44 2.27 9.41 11.15
N THR A 45 2.88 9.54 12.31
CA THR A 45 2.61 10.63 13.25
C THR A 45 3.12 11.98 12.77
N SER A 46 4.31 12.02 12.15
CA SER A 46 4.94 13.28 11.75
C SER A 46 4.41 13.84 10.43
N TRP A 47 4.09 12.98 9.46
CA TRP A 47 3.76 13.41 8.09
C TRP A 47 2.28 13.34 7.74
N LYS A 48 1.51 12.44 8.37
CA LYS A 48 0.10 12.25 8.04
C LYS A 48 -0.86 12.95 9.00
N ASN A 49 -0.36 13.69 9.99
CA ASN A 49 -1.16 14.37 11.02
C ASN A 49 -2.20 13.45 11.69
N TYR A 50 -1.94 12.15 11.77
CA TYR A 50 -2.79 11.26 12.52
C TYR A 50 -2.55 11.50 14.01
N SER A 51 -3.62 11.66 14.80
CA SER A 51 -3.49 11.62 16.25
C SER A 51 -2.97 10.24 16.67
N LYS A 52 -2.13 10.18 17.70
CA LYS A 52 -1.59 8.90 18.21
C LYS A 52 -2.71 7.91 18.54
N GLU A 53 -3.84 8.41 19.02
CA GLU A 53 -5.02 7.62 19.39
C GLU A 53 -5.73 7.00 18.18
N SER A 54 -5.51 7.53 16.97
CA SER A 54 -6.10 6.99 15.74
C SER A 54 -5.25 5.90 15.08
N ILE A 55 -4.07 5.59 15.64
CA ILE A 55 -3.16 4.58 15.12
C ILE A 55 -3.23 3.35 16.03
N LEU A 56 -3.45 2.18 15.41
CA LEU A 56 -3.31 0.92 16.15
C LEU A 56 -1.88 0.80 16.70
N ALA A 57 -1.76 0.24 17.89
CA ALA A 57 -0.45 -0.06 18.46
C ALA A 57 0.40 -0.86 17.44
N PRO A 58 1.73 -0.62 17.38
CA PRO A 58 2.61 -1.19 16.38
C PRO A 58 2.49 -2.72 16.26
N ASP A 59 2.47 -3.41 17.38
CA ASP A 59 2.34 -4.86 17.50
C ASP A 59 1.00 -5.37 16.94
N ILE A 60 -0.11 -4.71 17.25
CA ILE A 60 -1.44 -5.06 16.73
C ILE A 60 -1.49 -4.87 15.20
N ARG A 61 -0.90 -3.79 14.71
CA ARG A 61 -0.82 -3.49 13.29
C ARG A 61 -0.03 -4.57 12.55
N LEU A 62 1.11 -4.97 13.14
CA LEU A 62 1.96 -6.04 12.60
C LEU A 62 1.25 -7.41 12.68
N GLU A 63 0.59 -7.75 13.81
CA GLU A 63 -0.19 -8.99 13.96
C GLU A 63 -1.27 -9.12 12.87
N CYS A 64 -1.95 -8.02 12.53
CA CYS A 64 -2.94 -8.01 11.46
C CYS A 64 -2.33 -8.30 10.07
N MET A 65 -1.16 -7.74 9.78
CA MET A 65 -0.46 -7.98 8.51
C MET A 65 0.11 -9.39 8.42
N ASP A 66 0.71 -9.89 9.49
CA ASP A 66 1.20 -11.26 9.58
C ASP A 66 0.08 -12.28 9.36
N ALA A 67 -1.07 -12.04 9.99
CA ALA A 67 -2.24 -12.90 9.81
C ALA A 67 -2.74 -12.91 8.36
N PHE A 68 -2.59 -11.79 7.65
CA PHE A 68 -2.91 -11.70 6.22
C PHE A 68 -1.88 -12.47 5.37
N VAL A 69 -0.59 -12.26 5.61
CA VAL A 69 0.51 -12.91 4.86
C VAL A 69 0.42 -14.43 5.00
N LYS A 70 0.25 -14.96 6.22
CA LYS A 70 0.11 -16.41 6.48
C LYS A 70 -1.04 -17.08 5.70
N ARG A 71 -2.04 -16.31 5.29
CA ARG A 71 -3.23 -16.80 4.56
C ARG A 71 -3.18 -16.55 3.05
N ASN A 72 -2.14 -15.89 2.57
CA ASN A 72 -2.01 -15.55 1.16
C ASN A 72 -0.66 -16.01 0.62
N LYS A 73 -0.67 -17.12 -0.14
CA LYS A 73 0.52 -17.62 -0.83
C LYS A 73 1.11 -16.49 -1.71
N ASN A 74 2.43 -16.47 -1.83
CA ASN A 74 3.18 -15.49 -2.63
C ASN A 74 3.09 -14.03 -2.11
N VAL A 75 2.55 -13.80 -0.90
CA VAL A 75 2.62 -12.51 -0.21
C VAL A 75 3.63 -12.62 0.91
N THR A 76 4.55 -11.68 0.98
CA THR A 76 5.54 -11.54 2.06
C THR A 76 5.45 -10.16 2.69
N LEU A 77 6.01 -10.01 3.88
CA LEU A 77 6.11 -8.75 4.58
C LEU A 77 7.58 -8.32 4.58
N SER A 78 7.85 -7.08 4.21
CA SER A 78 9.16 -6.44 4.40
C SER A 78 9.04 -5.36 5.46
N LEU A 79 9.90 -5.40 6.45
CA LEU A 79 9.89 -4.48 7.58
C LEU A 79 10.88 -3.31 7.43
N LEU A 80 11.51 -3.14 6.27
CA LEU A 80 12.53 -2.11 6.02
C LEU A 80 12.10 -0.70 6.42
N GLU A 81 10.89 -0.28 6.07
CA GLU A 81 10.37 1.02 6.52
C GLU A 81 9.88 0.98 7.96
N TYR A 82 9.33 -0.15 8.40
CA TYR A 82 8.79 -0.31 9.75
C TYR A 82 9.88 -0.27 10.82
N SER A 83 11.03 -0.90 10.57
CA SER A 83 12.21 -0.87 11.46
C SER A 83 12.97 0.47 11.41
N GLY A 84 12.69 1.30 10.40
CA GLY A 84 13.42 2.54 10.17
C GLY A 84 14.73 2.40 9.38
N GLU A 85 15.00 1.21 8.83
CA GLU A 85 16.17 1.00 7.95
C GLU A 85 16.11 1.83 6.69
N THR A 86 14.89 2.00 6.15
CA THR A 86 14.64 2.90 5.03
C THR A 86 13.46 3.81 5.33
N SER A 87 13.46 5.02 4.75
CA SER A 87 12.34 5.98 4.89
C SER A 87 11.90 6.58 3.55
N LYS A 88 12.64 6.31 2.50
CA LYS A 88 12.38 6.81 1.15
C LYS A 88 12.07 5.63 0.23
N THR A 89 11.05 5.78 -0.61
CA THR A 89 10.64 4.73 -1.56
C THR A 89 11.80 4.22 -2.42
N PHE A 90 12.68 5.12 -2.86
CA PHE A 90 13.87 4.73 -3.64
C PHE A 90 14.77 3.75 -2.87
N ASP A 91 15.08 4.06 -1.62
CA ASP A 91 15.97 3.22 -0.79
C ASP A 91 15.32 1.88 -0.47
N THR A 92 14.02 1.89 -0.16
CA THR A 92 13.22 0.68 0.06
C THR A 92 13.23 -0.24 -1.17
N LEU A 93 12.98 0.31 -2.36
CA LEU A 93 12.97 -0.49 -3.58
C LEU A 93 14.38 -0.97 -3.96
N ASN A 94 15.43 -0.20 -3.70
CA ASN A 94 16.80 -0.65 -3.90
C ASN A 94 17.16 -1.83 -2.97
N ALA A 95 16.80 -1.77 -1.69
CA ALA A 95 17.03 -2.87 -0.76
C ALA A 95 16.28 -4.13 -1.22
N LEU A 96 15.01 -4.00 -1.60
CA LEU A 96 14.24 -5.12 -2.14
C LEU A 96 14.80 -5.67 -3.46
N ALA A 97 15.40 -4.82 -4.30
CA ALA A 97 16.04 -5.26 -5.54
C ALA A 97 17.31 -6.07 -5.25
N LEU A 98 18.10 -5.69 -4.26
CA LEU A 98 19.27 -6.46 -3.83
C LEU A 98 18.90 -7.84 -3.28
N GLU A 99 17.78 -7.94 -2.55
CA GLU A 99 17.25 -9.22 -2.08
C GLU A 99 16.67 -10.10 -3.21
N ASN A 100 16.34 -9.51 -4.36
CA ASN A 100 15.68 -10.18 -5.48
C ASN A 100 16.32 -9.79 -6.83
N PRO A 101 17.60 -10.11 -7.06
CA PRO A 101 18.39 -9.55 -8.18
C PRO A 101 17.85 -9.86 -9.57
N ASP A 102 17.14 -11.00 -9.75
CA ASP A 102 16.58 -11.42 -11.03
C ASP A 102 15.14 -11.01 -11.26
N SER A 103 14.68 -9.96 -10.52
CA SER A 103 13.29 -9.57 -10.52
C SER A 103 13.08 -8.11 -10.97
N GLU A 104 12.04 -7.90 -11.76
CA GLU A 104 11.52 -6.58 -12.08
C GLU A 104 10.52 -6.14 -10.99
N ILE A 105 10.74 -4.96 -10.39
CA ILE A 105 9.91 -4.46 -9.29
C ILE A 105 8.88 -3.47 -9.81
N TYR A 106 7.64 -3.69 -9.38
CA TYR A 106 6.47 -2.86 -9.65
C TYR A 106 5.95 -2.28 -8.34
N PHE A 107 6.15 -0.99 -8.13
CA PHE A 107 5.63 -0.28 -6.96
C PHE A 107 4.19 0.17 -7.19
N VAL A 108 3.31 -0.09 -6.22
CA VAL A 108 1.88 0.26 -6.32
C VAL A 108 1.59 1.49 -5.49
N CYS A 109 1.00 2.50 -6.10
CA CYS A 109 0.50 3.67 -5.39
C CYS A 109 -0.82 4.20 -5.99
N GLY A 110 -1.53 5.02 -5.22
CA GLY A 110 -2.77 5.64 -5.68
C GLY A 110 -2.55 6.82 -6.62
N SER A 111 -3.53 7.11 -7.48
CA SER A 111 -3.53 8.20 -8.46
C SER A 111 -3.16 9.57 -7.90
N GLY A 112 -3.60 9.88 -6.67
CA GLY A 112 -3.26 11.14 -6.01
C GLY A 112 -1.75 11.40 -5.86
N LYS A 113 -0.92 10.34 -5.92
CA LYS A 113 0.54 10.47 -5.84
C LYS A 113 1.17 11.04 -7.12
N LEU A 114 0.49 10.99 -8.25
CA LEU A 114 0.98 11.55 -9.51
C LEU A 114 1.29 13.05 -9.40
N LYS A 115 0.53 13.79 -8.59
CA LYS A 115 0.73 15.23 -8.40
C LYS A 115 2.07 15.58 -7.74
N GLU A 116 2.54 14.74 -6.83
CA GLU A 116 3.74 14.98 -6.02
C GLU A 116 4.92 14.05 -6.36
N LEU A 117 4.74 13.09 -7.27
CA LEU A 117 5.74 12.06 -7.55
C LEU A 117 7.09 12.64 -7.99
N HIS A 118 7.07 13.75 -8.73
CA HIS A 118 8.29 14.45 -9.17
C HIS A 118 9.12 15.03 -8.01
N THR A 119 8.55 15.15 -6.82
CA THR A 119 9.27 15.62 -5.61
C THR A 119 9.88 14.48 -4.80
N TRP A 120 9.67 13.23 -5.21
CA TRP A 120 10.18 12.10 -4.47
C TRP A 120 11.71 11.99 -4.61
N TYR A 121 12.32 11.51 -3.54
CA TYR A 121 13.77 11.34 -3.49
C TYR A 121 14.28 10.49 -4.65
N LYS A 122 15.27 11.01 -5.36
CA LYS A 122 15.87 10.40 -6.57
C LYS A 122 14.82 10.03 -7.64
N PHE A 123 13.90 10.93 -7.89
CA PHE A 123 12.77 10.74 -8.82
C PHE A 123 13.18 10.15 -10.18
N ASP A 124 14.21 10.72 -10.83
CA ASP A 124 14.64 10.25 -12.16
C ASP A 124 15.20 8.82 -12.10
N GLU A 125 16.07 8.53 -11.12
CA GLU A 125 16.60 7.19 -10.91
C GLU A 125 15.49 6.19 -10.53
N LEU A 126 14.53 6.63 -9.72
CA LEU A 126 13.39 5.84 -9.29
C LEU A 126 12.55 5.35 -10.48
N LEU A 127 12.20 6.25 -11.39
CA LEU A 127 11.39 5.92 -12.57
C LEU A 127 12.19 5.24 -13.70
N TYR A 128 13.51 5.42 -13.71
CA TYR A 128 14.37 4.68 -14.62
C TYR A 128 14.49 3.21 -14.21
N LYS A 129 14.67 2.94 -12.91
CA LYS A 129 14.92 1.58 -12.39
C LYS A 129 13.64 0.76 -12.19
N TYR A 130 12.55 1.38 -11.74
CA TYR A 130 11.36 0.69 -11.26
C TYR A 130 10.12 1.04 -12.06
N LYS A 131 9.15 0.13 -12.08
CA LYS A 131 7.83 0.36 -12.69
C LYS A 131 6.82 0.73 -11.63
N PHE A 132 5.83 1.53 -12.01
CA PHE A 132 4.77 2.01 -11.14
C PHE A 132 3.41 1.52 -11.62
N VAL A 133 2.66 0.88 -10.73
CA VAL A 133 1.25 0.59 -10.96
C VAL A 133 0.43 1.65 -10.25
N ILE A 134 -0.16 2.55 -11.02
CA ILE A 134 -1.00 3.63 -10.50
C ILE A 134 -2.44 3.13 -10.45
N VAL A 135 -3.00 3.14 -9.24
CA VAL A 135 -4.37 2.71 -8.99
C VAL A 135 -5.29 3.93 -8.88
N GLU A 136 -6.34 3.95 -9.69
CA GLU A 136 -7.39 4.96 -9.63
C GLU A 136 -8.03 5.01 -8.24
N ARG A 137 -8.22 6.21 -7.70
CA ARG A 137 -8.90 6.45 -6.43
C ARG A 137 -9.83 7.65 -6.56
N ASN A 138 -10.93 7.63 -5.80
CA ASN A 138 -11.87 8.75 -5.71
C ASN A 138 -12.41 9.24 -7.06
N ASN A 139 -12.60 8.34 -8.03
CA ASN A 139 -12.98 8.67 -9.41
C ASN A 139 -12.03 9.64 -10.12
N ASP A 140 -10.76 9.65 -9.72
CA ASP A 140 -9.72 10.46 -10.39
C ASP A 140 -9.60 10.05 -11.85
N ASN A 141 -9.55 11.00 -12.77
CA ASN A 141 -9.06 10.72 -14.11
C ASN A 141 -7.53 10.60 -14.09
N ILE A 142 -7.03 9.36 -14.04
CA ILE A 142 -5.59 9.09 -13.95
C ILE A 142 -4.82 9.76 -15.10
N MET A 143 -5.40 9.77 -16.31
CA MET A 143 -4.72 10.33 -17.48
C MET A 143 -4.59 11.84 -17.38
N ASP A 144 -5.60 12.53 -16.86
CA ASP A 144 -5.53 13.96 -16.63
C ASP A 144 -4.45 14.27 -15.58
N LEU A 145 -4.47 13.59 -14.45
CA LEU A 145 -3.44 13.75 -13.40
C LEU A 145 -2.02 13.45 -13.90
N PHE A 146 -1.88 12.45 -14.76
CA PHE A 146 -0.58 12.12 -15.37
C PHE A 146 -0.10 13.23 -16.32
N ASN A 147 -1.01 13.76 -17.16
CA ASN A 147 -0.69 14.77 -18.14
C ASN A 147 -0.44 16.17 -17.52
N GLU A 148 -1.09 16.47 -16.39
CA GLU A 148 -0.85 17.70 -15.61
C GLU A 148 0.60 17.78 -15.12
N ASN A 149 1.23 16.66 -14.82
CA ASN A 149 2.62 16.61 -14.37
C ASN A 149 3.57 16.30 -15.55
N ARG A 150 4.04 17.35 -16.21
CA ARG A 150 4.89 17.24 -17.42
C ARG A 150 6.18 16.43 -17.20
N GLU A 151 6.72 16.40 -15.98
CA GLU A 151 7.94 15.63 -15.68
C GLU A 151 7.71 14.12 -15.83
N LEU A 152 6.48 13.64 -15.62
CA LEU A 152 6.14 12.22 -15.74
C LEU A 152 6.16 11.73 -17.20
N SER A 153 5.93 12.62 -18.16
CA SER A 153 5.83 12.26 -19.59
C SER A 153 7.10 11.59 -20.12
N LYS A 154 8.27 11.99 -19.60
CA LYS A 154 9.57 11.40 -19.93
C LYS A 154 9.66 9.90 -19.57
N TYR A 155 8.87 9.48 -18.61
CA TYR A 155 8.89 8.12 -18.02
C TYR A 155 7.60 7.33 -18.30
N LYS A 156 6.85 7.69 -19.35
CA LYS A 156 5.55 7.05 -19.67
C LYS A 156 5.59 5.52 -19.62
N ASN A 157 6.68 4.91 -20.10
CA ASN A 157 6.87 3.46 -20.13
C ASN A 157 7.12 2.83 -18.75
N SER A 158 7.30 3.64 -17.70
CA SER A 158 7.43 3.16 -16.32
C SER A 158 6.10 3.10 -15.59
N PHE A 159 5.00 3.51 -16.22
CA PHE A 159 3.69 3.54 -15.60
C PHE A 159 2.72 2.54 -16.21
N ILE A 160 1.98 1.88 -15.34
CA ILE A 160 0.86 0.99 -15.66
C ILE A 160 -0.35 1.51 -14.91
N PHE A 161 -1.43 1.77 -15.62
CA PHE A 161 -2.65 2.29 -15.02
C PHE A 161 -3.64 1.17 -14.73
N LEU A 162 -4.22 1.18 -13.53
CA LEU A 162 -5.16 0.19 -13.04
C LEU A 162 -6.40 0.89 -12.48
N LYS A 163 -7.56 0.62 -13.08
CA LYS A 163 -8.83 1.08 -12.55
C LYS A 163 -9.18 0.33 -11.27
N GLN A 164 -9.65 1.05 -10.26
CA GLN A 164 -10.14 0.43 -9.03
C GLN A 164 -11.51 -0.22 -9.30
N ASN A 165 -11.76 -1.35 -8.66
CA ASN A 165 -13.08 -1.96 -8.69
C ASN A 165 -14.03 -1.23 -7.75
N ASN A 166 -15.17 -0.77 -8.25
CA ASN A 166 -16.18 -0.01 -7.49
C ASN A 166 -16.58 -0.67 -6.17
N ARG A 167 -16.54 -2.01 -6.09
CA ARG A 167 -16.86 -2.77 -4.87
C ARG A 167 -16.00 -2.35 -3.66
N TYR A 168 -14.77 -1.91 -3.88
CA TYR A 168 -13.82 -1.58 -2.80
C TYR A 168 -13.53 -0.08 -2.70
N GLU A 169 -14.21 0.73 -3.48
CA GLU A 169 -14.02 2.19 -3.51
C GLU A 169 -14.33 2.84 -2.14
N SER A 170 -15.38 2.36 -1.49
CA SER A 170 -15.80 2.84 -0.18
C SER A 170 -15.02 2.21 0.99
N VAL A 171 -14.14 1.22 0.72
CA VAL A 171 -13.42 0.47 1.76
C VAL A 171 -12.09 1.15 2.09
N SER A 172 -11.95 1.61 3.33
CA SER A 172 -10.68 2.18 3.83
C SER A 172 -10.46 1.84 5.30
N SER A 173 -9.18 1.90 5.74
CA SER A 173 -8.85 1.74 7.16
C SER A 173 -9.47 2.83 8.03
N THR A 174 -9.62 4.04 7.51
CA THR A 174 -10.26 5.16 8.21
C THR A 174 -11.73 4.84 8.50
N LYS A 175 -12.49 4.47 7.48
CA LYS A 175 -13.90 4.10 7.67
C LYS A 175 -14.08 2.88 8.59
N LEU A 176 -13.16 1.92 8.53
CA LEU A 176 -13.18 0.78 9.46
C LEU A 176 -13.00 1.24 10.91
N ARG A 177 -12.02 2.12 11.19
CA ARG A 177 -11.81 2.65 12.53
C ARG A 177 -12.98 3.51 12.99
N GLU A 178 -13.55 4.33 12.12
CA GLU A 178 -14.76 5.11 12.42
C GLU A 178 -15.93 4.21 12.82
N ALA A 179 -16.18 3.13 12.08
CA ALA A 179 -17.23 2.17 12.41
C ALA A 179 -16.98 1.49 13.77
N ILE A 180 -15.72 1.14 14.07
CA ILE A 180 -15.34 0.57 15.37
C ILE A 180 -15.60 1.58 16.50
N ASN A 181 -15.12 2.82 16.35
CA ASN A 181 -15.28 3.86 17.37
C ASN A 181 -16.75 4.19 17.65
N LYS A 182 -17.60 4.16 16.63
CA LYS A 182 -19.04 4.36 16.74
C LYS A 182 -19.81 3.12 17.18
N LYS A 183 -19.13 1.97 17.34
CA LYS A 183 -19.74 0.65 17.60
C LYS A 183 -20.75 0.21 16.51
N GLU A 184 -20.52 0.65 15.28
CA GLU A 184 -21.34 0.32 14.10
C GLU A 184 -20.81 -0.96 13.45
N TYR A 185 -21.11 -2.12 14.03
CA TYR A 185 -20.56 -3.40 13.58
C TYR A 185 -21.35 -4.05 12.42
N LYS A 186 -22.46 -3.45 12.01
CA LYS A 186 -23.20 -3.94 10.85
C LYS A 186 -22.34 -3.82 9.60
N ASN A 187 -22.15 -4.93 8.88
CA ASN A 187 -21.33 -5.02 7.68
C ASN A 187 -19.83 -4.68 7.86
N ILE A 188 -19.32 -4.67 9.10
CA ILE A 188 -17.90 -4.38 9.37
C ILE A 188 -16.96 -5.36 8.65
N GLU A 189 -17.43 -6.58 8.38
CA GLU A 189 -16.71 -7.57 7.59
C GLU A 189 -16.50 -7.15 6.13
N ASP A 190 -17.23 -6.17 5.62
CA ASP A 190 -17.01 -5.67 4.25
C ASP A 190 -15.69 -4.89 4.12
N TYR A 191 -15.22 -4.30 5.22
CA TYR A 191 -13.98 -3.52 5.25
C TYR A 191 -12.73 -4.38 5.34
N THR A 192 -12.78 -5.46 6.16
CA THR A 192 -11.59 -6.27 6.44
C THR A 192 -11.94 -7.74 6.62
N PHE A 193 -11.02 -8.53 7.12
CA PHE A 193 -11.11 -9.98 7.23
C PHE A 193 -11.54 -10.39 8.64
N LYS A 194 -12.27 -11.49 8.79
CA LYS A 194 -12.71 -12.04 10.10
C LYS A 194 -11.54 -12.21 11.06
N TYR A 195 -10.40 -12.70 10.60
CA TYR A 195 -9.21 -12.87 11.44
C TYR A 195 -8.61 -11.54 11.90
N VAL A 196 -8.69 -10.47 11.10
CA VAL A 196 -8.29 -9.12 11.53
C VAL A 196 -9.24 -8.61 12.61
N LEU A 197 -10.56 -8.77 12.41
CA LEU A 197 -11.55 -8.39 13.42
C LEU A 197 -11.35 -9.17 14.74
N SER A 198 -11.01 -10.47 14.65
CA SER A 198 -10.69 -11.27 15.84
C SER A 198 -9.47 -10.74 16.59
N ILE A 199 -8.42 -10.29 15.87
CA ILE A 199 -7.25 -9.65 16.47
C ILE A 199 -7.65 -8.35 17.17
N LEU A 200 -8.42 -7.49 16.50
CA LEU A 200 -8.87 -6.22 17.08
C LEU A 200 -9.71 -6.46 18.35
N LYS A 201 -10.62 -7.41 18.31
CA LYS A 201 -11.45 -7.79 19.48
C LYS A 201 -10.61 -8.34 20.64
N LYS A 202 -9.66 -9.23 20.37
CA LYS A 202 -8.74 -9.80 21.38
C LYS A 202 -7.95 -8.69 22.10
N ASN A 203 -7.63 -7.59 21.41
CA ASN A 203 -6.88 -6.47 21.94
C ASN A 203 -7.79 -5.34 22.49
N GLY A 204 -9.08 -5.59 22.72
CA GLY A 204 -10.02 -4.65 23.35
C GLY A 204 -10.40 -3.44 22.49
N LEU A 205 -10.23 -3.54 21.16
CA LEU A 205 -10.52 -2.45 20.22
C LEU A 205 -11.93 -2.54 19.60
N MET A 206 -12.68 -3.57 19.99
CA MET A 206 -14.06 -3.81 19.54
C MET A 206 -14.93 -4.31 20.69
#